data_8f67653b81cdf611cd738965b017e734
#
_entry.id   8f67653b81cdf611cd738965b017e734
#
_cell.length_a   1.000
_cell.length_b   1.000
_cell.length_c   1.000
_cell.angle_alpha   90.00
_cell.angle_beta   90.00
_cell.angle_gamma   90.00
#
_symmetry.space_group_name_H-M   'P 1'
#
loop_
_entity.id
_entity.type
_entity.pdbx_description
1 polymer ?
#
loop_
_entity_poly.entity_id
_entity_poly.type
_entity_poly.pdbx_seq_one_letter_code
_entity_poly.pdbx_strand_id
1 'polypeptide(L)'
;MQKEQLIAKFQELYGEGGEIRTYFAPGRVNLIGEHTDYNGGHVFPCALTMGTWAVVRNREDRKLGFFSLNFEKLGIIETSLDELIPSKNAGWTNYPKGVMWAFEKRGYELTHGMDILIYGNIPNGSGLSSSASLEVLTGLMLKDTFGFEDLSMIDLALIGQYSENNFNGCNCGIMDQFASAMGKKDHAIFLDTNTLKYEYAPVVLENAKIVIINSKVKHSLVDSAYNDRRNECETALKELQKVTDIKTLGDLTEDGFEQYKDAIKDPVRQKRAKHTVYENQRTIRAVEALRNNDVKLFGQLMNASHESLRYDYEVSCEEIDILVDLAQAMPGVIGSRITGGGFGGCTVSIVEEGTVDKFIEEIGKTYKEKVGHAAEFYVVDIGDGAKIV
;
A
#
# COMPACT_ATOMS: atom_id res chain seq x y z
N MET A 1 -9.58 -18.93 -1.54
CA MET A 1 -10.05 -19.87 -0.49
C MET A 1 -11.32 -19.29 0.10
N GLN A 2 -12.32 -20.10 0.41
CA GLN A 2 -13.58 -19.64 1.01
C GLN A 2 -13.48 -19.62 2.53
N LYS A 3 -14.32 -18.83 3.19
CA LYS A 3 -14.36 -18.64 4.66
C LYS A 3 -14.46 -19.99 5.40
N GLU A 4 -15.34 -20.86 4.94
CA GLU A 4 -15.59 -22.18 5.55
C GLU A 4 -14.35 -23.09 5.50
N GLN A 5 -13.57 -22.98 4.42
CA GLN A 5 -12.30 -23.71 4.29
C GLN A 5 -11.24 -23.20 5.28
N LEU A 6 -11.20 -21.89 5.52
CA LEU A 6 -10.29 -21.30 6.50
C LEU A 6 -10.66 -21.71 7.92
N ILE A 7 -11.95 -21.72 8.26
CA ILE A 7 -12.44 -22.19 9.57
C ILE A 7 -12.13 -23.67 9.79
N ALA A 8 -12.37 -24.53 8.79
CA ALA A 8 -12.05 -25.95 8.88
C ALA A 8 -10.55 -26.18 9.11
N LYS A 9 -9.69 -25.41 8.39
CA LYS A 9 -8.23 -25.51 8.58
C LYS A 9 -7.79 -24.99 9.94
N PHE A 10 -8.42 -23.96 10.45
CA PHE A 10 -8.19 -23.45 11.81
C PHE A 10 -8.50 -24.51 12.87
N GLN A 11 -9.66 -25.21 12.74
CA GLN A 11 -10.07 -26.27 13.66
C GLN A 11 -9.15 -27.50 13.58
N GLU A 12 -8.65 -27.83 12.38
CA GLU A 12 -7.62 -28.89 12.21
C GLU A 12 -6.33 -28.58 13.01
N LEU A 13 -5.91 -27.32 13.03
CA LEU A 13 -4.65 -26.88 13.65
C LEU A 13 -4.76 -26.70 15.18
N TYR A 14 -5.86 -26.09 15.61
CA TYR A 14 -6.03 -25.62 16.99
C TYR A 14 -7.11 -26.37 17.78
N GLY A 15 -7.76 -27.36 17.13
CA GLY A 15 -8.87 -28.12 17.70
C GLY A 15 -10.21 -27.39 17.59
N GLU A 16 -11.27 -28.12 17.90
CA GLU A 16 -12.65 -27.61 17.92
C GLU A 16 -12.95 -26.86 19.22
N GLY A 17 -14.05 -26.05 19.20
CA GLY A 17 -14.57 -25.32 20.36
C GLY A 17 -14.12 -23.87 20.42
N GLY A 18 -14.72 -23.15 21.38
CA GLY A 18 -14.55 -21.69 21.50
C GLY A 18 -15.24 -20.89 20.41
N GLU A 19 -15.35 -19.58 20.63
CA GLU A 19 -15.88 -18.65 19.64
C GLU A 19 -14.81 -18.36 18.57
N ILE A 20 -15.14 -18.65 17.31
CA ILE A 20 -14.27 -18.38 16.16
C ILE A 20 -14.81 -17.14 15.43
N ARG A 21 -13.92 -16.18 15.20
CA ARG A 21 -14.21 -14.94 14.45
C ARG A 21 -13.35 -14.87 13.19
N THR A 22 -13.88 -14.26 12.15
CA THR A 22 -13.20 -14.13 10.86
C THR A 22 -13.16 -12.68 10.41
N TYR A 23 -12.00 -12.28 9.87
CA TYR A 23 -11.72 -10.92 9.47
C TYR A 23 -11.09 -10.89 8.08
N PHE A 24 -11.27 -9.78 7.39
CA PHE A 24 -10.63 -9.50 6.11
C PHE A 24 -10.12 -8.08 6.08
N ALA A 25 -8.94 -7.87 5.52
CA ALA A 25 -8.42 -6.55 5.16
C ALA A 25 -7.82 -6.59 3.75
N PRO A 26 -8.13 -5.61 2.89
CA PRO A 26 -7.66 -5.58 1.52
C PRO A 26 -6.21 -5.10 1.41
N GLY A 27 -5.53 -5.49 0.31
CA GLY A 27 -4.42 -4.71 -0.23
C GLY A 27 -4.93 -3.47 -0.95
N ARG A 28 -4.00 -2.67 -1.49
CA ARG A 28 -4.33 -1.46 -2.22
C ARG A 28 -3.54 -1.34 -3.50
N VAL A 29 -4.07 -0.56 -4.44
CA VAL A 29 -3.30 0.05 -5.51
C VAL A 29 -3.43 1.57 -5.39
N ASN A 30 -2.33 2.31 -5.62
CA ASN A 30 -2.41 3.75 -5.72
C ASN A 30 -2.52 4.16 -7.19
N LEU A 31 -3.60 4.84 -7.54
CA LEU A 31 -3.84 5.24 -8.92
C LEU A 31 -2.91 6.38 -9.35
N ILE A 32 -2.63 7.34 -8.43
CA ILE A 32 -1.68 8.44 -8.60
C ILE A 32 -1.36 9.08 -7.25
N GLY A 33 -0.22 9.77 -7.11
CA GLY A 33 0.21 10.40 -5.86
C GLY A 33 1.24 9.57 -5.12
N GLU A 34 2.24 9.03 -5.82
CA GLU A 34 3.30 8.25 -5.19
C GLU A 34 4.32 9.12 -4.49
N HIS A 35 4.75 8.68 -3.31
CA HIS A 35 5.76 9.34 -2.46
C HIS A 35 5.37 10.75 -1.98
N THR A 36 4.07 11.07 -1.98
CA THR A 36 3.56 12.34 -1.47
C THR A 36 3.07 12.24 -0.02
N ASP A 37 2.72 11.05 0.46
CA ASP A 37 2.06 10.81 1.74
C ASP A 37 2.94 11.09 2.98
N TYR A 38 4.24 10.94 2.91
CA TYR A 38 5.16 11.34 3.97
C TYR A 38 5.73 12.77 3.77
N ASN A 39 5.26 13.45 2.72
CA ASN A 39 5.62 14.81 2.36
C ASN A 39 4.45 15.81 2.51
N GLY A 40 3.33 15.39 3.12
CA GLY A 40 2.13 16.21 3.35
C GLY A 40 1.34 16.53 2.09
N GLY A 41 1.45 15.69 1.05
CA GLY A 41 0.69 15.81 -0.19
C GLY A 41 -0.57 14.93 -0.22
N HIS A 42 -1.19 14.87 -1.38
CA HIS A 42 -2.38 14.05 -1.64
C HIS A 42 -2.01 12.72 -2.27
N VAL A 43 -2.79 11.69 -1.94
CA VAL A 43 -2.74 10.37 -2.56
C VAL A 43 -4.12 9.97 -3.07
N PHE A 44 -4.17 9.03 -4.01
CA PHE A 44 -5.43 8.56 -4.60
C PHE A 44 -5.49 7.04 -4.71
N PRO A 45 -5.37 6.31 -3.58
CA PRO A 45 -5.44 4.86 -3.57
C PRO A 45 -6.86 4.33 -3.61
N CYS A 46 -7.01 3.07 -4.04
CA CYS A 46 -8.22 2.28 -3.84
C CYS A 46 -7.89 0.91 -3.23
N ALA A 47 -8.81 0.41 -2.41
CA ALA A 47 -8.74 -0.94 -1.87
C ALA A 47 -9.04 -1.97 -2.97
N LEU A 48 -8.36 -3.10 -2.92
CA LEU A 48 -8.55 -4.20 -3.85
C LEU A 48 -9.52 -5.25 -3.28
N THR A 49 -10.07 -6.10 -4.13
CA THR A 49 -10.79 -7.30 -3.68
C THR A 49 -9.85 -8.40 -3.20
N MET A 50 -8.55 -8.28 -3.47
CA MET A 50 -7.49 -9.11 -2.90
C MET A 50 -7.07 -8.58 -1.53
N GLY A 51 -6.81 -9.48 -0.58
CA GLY A 51 -6.46 -9.08 0.78
C GLY A 51 -5.95 -10.23 1.64
N THR A 52 -5.91 -9.96 2.93
CA THR A 52 -5.52 -10.90 3.97
C THR A 52 -6.72 -11.26 4.83
N TRP A 53 -6.87 -12.52 5.12
CA TRP A 53 -7.91 -13.11 5.98
C TRP A 53 -7.30 -13.54 7.29
N ALA A 54 -8.04 -13.39 8.39
CA ALA A 54 -7.71 -14.00 9.67
C ALA A 54 -8.89 -14.83 10.19
N VAL A 55 -8.56 -15.97 10.79
CA VAL A 55 -9.46 -16.75 11.63
C VAL A 55 -8.86 -16.78 13.02
N VAL A 56 -9.64 -16.40 14.02
CA VAL A 56 -9.13 -16.12 15.37
C VAL A 56 -10.02 -16.75 16.43
N ARG A 57 -9.38 -17.24 17.50
CA ARG A 57 -10.03 -17.70 18.74
C ARG A 57 -9.26 -17.19 19.94
N ASN A 58 -9.96 -16.64 20.92
CA ASN A 58 -9.37 -16.20 22.19
C ASN A 58 -8.88 -17.40 23.02
N ARG A 59 -7.78 -17.14 23.73
CA ARG A 59 -7.21 -18.07 24.72
C ARG A 59 -7.48 -17.55 26.12
N GLU A 60 -7.34 -18.41 27.12
CA GLU A 60 -7.43 -18.00 28.54
C GLU A 60 -6.06 -17.54 29.11
N ASP A 61 -4.97 -17.89 28.43
CA ASP A 61 -3.60 -17.48 28.76
C ASP A 61 -3.15 -16.29 27.88
N ARG A 62 -1.93 -15.81 28.08
CA ARG A 62 -1.35 -14.70 27.29
C ARG A 62 -0.52 -15.15 26.09
N LYS A 63 -0.62 -16.44 25.71
CA LYS A 63 0.12 -16.98 24.54
C LYS A 63 -0.53 -16.60 23.23
N LEU A 64 0.30 -16.52 22.19
CA LEU A 64 -0.09 -16.27 20.82
C LEU A 64 0.37 -17.44 19.95
N GLY A 65 -0.56 -18.07 19.24
CA GLY A 65 -0.28 -19.08 18.26
C GLY A 65 -0.54 -18.54 16.85
N PHE A 66 0.50 -18.34 16.05
CA PHE A 66 0.38 -17.84 14.67
C PHE A 66 0.61 -18.94 13.65
N PHE A 67 -0.30 -19.11 12.72
CA PHE A 67 -0.12 -19.98 11.56
C PHE A 67 -0.47 -19.23 10.27
N SER A 68 0.32 -19.42 9.22
CA SER A 68 0.03 -18.84 7.90
C SER A 68 -0.03 -19.92 6.84
N LEU A 69 -1.16 -19.95 6.08
CA LEU A 69 -1.30 -20.80 4.90
C LEU A 69 -0.34 -20.41 3.75
N ASN A 70 0.19 -19.18 3.77
CA ASN A 70 1.21 -18.76 2.81
C ASN A 70 2.60 -19.30 3.16
N PHE A 71 2.80 -19.73 4.41
CA PHE A 71 4.07 -20.21 4.95
C PHE A 71 3.90 -21.48 5.79
N GLU A 72 3.12 -22.45 5.32
CA GLU A 72 2.75 -23.66 6.05
C GLU A 72 3.94 -24.45 6.62
N LYS A 73 5.09 -24.42 5.91
CA LYS A 73 6.33 -25.11 6.35
C LYS A 73 6.88 -24.61 7.67
N LEU A 74 6.50 -23.40 8.11
CA LEU A 74 6.94 -22.83 9.38
C LEU A 74 6.17 -23.41 10.57
N GLY A 75 5.02 -24.10 10.32
CA GLY A 75 4.15 -24.60 11.37
C GLY A 75 3.51 -23.47 12.20
N ILE A 76 3.04 -23.82 13.39
CA ILE A 76 2.54 -22.84 14.36
C ILE A 76 3.73 -22.17 15.03
N ILE A 77 3.79 -20.84 14.93
CA ILE A 77 4.78 -20.00 15.60
C ILE A 77 4.19 -19.55 16.92
N GLU A 78 4.73 -20.02 18.02
CA GLU A 78 4.30 -19.65 19.37
C GLU A 78 5.12 -18.48 19.93
N THR A 79 4.43 -17.54 20.57
CA THR A 79 5.02 -16.41 21.33
C THR A 79 4.05 -16.00 22.44
N SER A 80 4.27 -14.85 23.08
CA SER A 80 3.41 -14.32 24.15
C SER A 80 3.21 -12.82 23.97
N LEU A 81 2.09 -12.31 24.49
CA LEU A 81 1.87 -10.87 24.68
C LEU A 81 2.93 -10.24 25.60
N ASP A 82 3.59 -11.04 26.44
CA ASP A 82 4.67 -10.57 27.31
C ASP A 82 6.02 -10.43 26.58
N GLU A 83 6.10 -10.86 25.30
CA GLU A 83 7.32 -10.87 24.47
C GLU A 83 7.10 -10.14 23.14
N LEU A 84 6.47 -8.98 23.16
CA LEU A 84 6.23 -8.15 21.98
C LEU A 84 7.49 -7.34 21.61
N ILE A 85 8.51 -8.03 21.13
CA ILE A 85 9.77 -7.44 20.67
C ILE A 85 10.03 -7.80 19.20
N PRO A 86 10.61 -6.89 18.40
CA PRO A 86 10.98 -7.21 17.02
C PRO A 86 12.10 -8.25 17.00
N SER A 87 11.99 -9.21 16.09
CA SER A 87 13.00 -10.26 15.91
C SER A 87 13.22 -10.55 14.44
N LYS A 88 14.49 -10.62 14.02
CA LYS A 88 14.86 -11.00 12.64
C LYS A 88 14.35 -12.40 12.26
N ASN A 89 14.22 -13.30 13.25
CA ASN A 89 13.76 -14.67 13.02
C ASN A 89 12.23 -14.81 13.05
N ALA A 90 11.51 -13.78 13.48
CA ALA A 90 10.06 -13.82 13.57
C ALA A 90 9.36 -13.71 12.19
N GLY A 91 10.09 -13.24 11.17
CA GLY A 91 9.55 -13.12 9.82
C GLY A 91 8.26 -12.30 9.78
N TRP A 92 7.24 -12.82 9.13
CA TRP A 92 5.95 -12.14 8.96
C TRP A 92 5.20 -11.86 10.29
N THR A 93 5.49 -12.60 11.38
CA THR A 93 4.82 -12.39 12.67
C THR A 93 5.23 -11.09 13.36
N ASN A 94 6.26 -10.41 12.88
CA ASN A 94 6.60 -9.07 13.37
C ASN A 94 5.49 -8.05 13.08
N TYR A 95 4.75 -8.18 11.99
CA TYR A 95 3.65 -7.27 11.66
C TYR A 95 2.53 -7.32 12.71
N PRO A 96 1.89 -8.47 12.99
CA PRO A 96 0.87 -8.53 14.04
C PRO A 96 1.42 -8.24 15.44
N LYS A 97 2.63 -8.68 15.77
CA LYS A 97 3.26 -8.34 17.06
C LYS A 97 3.50 -6.84 17.22
N GLY A 98 3.92 -6.17 16.16
CA GLY A 98 4.13 -4.73 16.13
C GLY A 98 2.84 -3.96 16.38
N VAL A 99 1.72 -4.40 15.80
CA VAL A 99 0.40 -3.80 16.04
C VAL A 99 -0.03 -4.02 17.50
N MET A 100 0.11 -5.24 18.03
CA MET A 100 -0.18 -5.53 19.45
C MET A 100 0.66 -4.66 20.37
N TRP A 101 1.97 -4.53 20.11
CA TRP A 101 2.86 -3.63 20.84
C TRP A 101 2.41 -2.16 20.74
N ALA A 102 1.96 -1.71 19.58
CA ALA A 102 1.48 -0.34 19.37
C ALA A 102 0.17 -0.05 20.14
N PHE A 103 -0.73 -1.05 20.29
CA PHE A 103 -1.91 -0.95 21.14
C PHE A 103 -1.52 -0.76 22.61
N GLU A 104 -0.62 -1.60 23.14
CA GLU A 104 -0.15 -1.47 24.54
C GLU A 104 0.56 -0.13 24.77
N LYS A 105 1.36 0.36 23.83
CA LYS A 105 2.00 1.70 23.93
C LYS A 105 1.00 2.85 23.99
N ARG A 106 -0.19 2.66 23.48
CA ARG A 106 -1.30 3.63 23.53
C ARG A 106 -2.23 3.40 24.74
N GLY A 107 -1.93 2.44 25.62
CA GLY A 107 -2.68 2.16 26.83
C GLY A 107 -3.87 1.21 26.64
N TYR A 108 -3.99 0.55 25.51
CA TYR A 108 -4.97 -0.51 25.25
C TYR A 108 -4.42 -1.84 25.77
N GLU A 109 -4.98 -2.31 26.89
CA GLU A 109 -4.52 -3.52 27.56
C GLU A 109 -5.01 -4.78 26.83
N LEU A 110 -4.08 -5.66 26.43
CA LEU A 110 -4.37 -6.96 25.84
C LEU A 110 -4.34 -8.02 26.94
N THR A 111 -5.50 -8.37 27.48
CA THR A 111 -5.63 -9.19 28.70
C THR A 111 -5.42 -10.69 28.46
N HIS A 112 -5.62 -11.17 27.25
CA HIS A 112 -5.51 -12.59 26.87
C HIS A 112 -4.92 -12.79 25.48
N GLY A 113 -4.35 -13.97 25.23
CA GLY A 113 -3.77 -14.33 23.96
C GLY A 113 -4.79 -14.88 22.96
N MET A 114 -4.30 -15.30 21.81
CA MET A 114 -5.14 -15.77 20.70
C MET A 114 -4.44 -16.86 19.89
N ASP A 115 -5.23 -17.80 19.34
CA ASP A 115 -4.86 -18.64 18.20
C ASP A 115 -5.27 -17.90 16.92
N ILE A 116 -4.35 -17.77 15.96
CA ILE A 116 -4.53 -16.93 14.76
C ILE A 116 -4.07 -17.68 13.52
N LEU A 117 -4.97 -17.90 12.57
CA LEU A 117 -4.65 -18.39 11.24
C LEU A 117 -4.75 -17.25 10.24
N ILE A 118 -3.71 -17.07 9.42
CA ILE A 118 -3.64 -16.05 8.38
C ILE A 118 -3.59 -16.70 7.00
N TYR A 119 -4.34 -16.11 6.06
CA TYR A 119 -4.25 -16.41 4.64
C TYR A 119 -4.32 -15.12 3.81
N GLY A 120 -3.36 -14.91 2.91
CA GLY A 120 -3.35 -13.79 1.98
C GLY A 120 -3.35 -14.26 0.52
N ASN A 121 -4.10 -13.56 -0.34
CA ASN A 121 -4.05 -13.72 -1.79
C ASN A 121 -3.43 -12.51 -2.51
N ILE A 122 -2.86 -11.58 -1.75
CA ILE A 122 -2.00 -10.52 -2.29
C ILE A 122 -0.68 -11.15 -2.70
N PRO A 123 -0.20 -10.96 -3.94
CA PRO A 123 1.09 -11.51 -4.35
C PRO A 123 2.23 -11.01 -3.47
N ASN A 124 3.06 -11.93 -2.97
CA ASN A 124 4.15 -11.59 -2.07
C ASN A 124 5.19 -10.67 -2.73
N GLY A 125 5.51 -9.55 -2.07
CA GLY A 125 6.51 -8.60 -2.54
C GLY A 125 6.14 -7.90 -3.84
N SER A 126 4.86 -7.79 -4.12
CA SER A 126 4.32 -7.10 -5.29
C SER A 126 4.21 -5.58 -5.12
N GLY A 127 4.40 -5.05 -3.92
CA GLY A 127 4.16 -3.64 -3.62
C GLY A 127 2.67 -3.27 -3.48
N LEU A 128 1.77 -4.28 -3.36
CA LEU A 128 0.33 -4.08 -3.16
C LEU A 128 -0.08 -4.05 -1.67
N SER A 129 0.86 -3.72 -0.80
CA SER A 129 0.66 -3.47 0.65
C SER A 129 0.14 -4.65 1.46
N SER A 130 0.75 -5.83 1.29
CA SER A 130 0.44 -6.98 2.13
C SER A 130 0.76 -6.76 3.61
N SER A 131 1.80 -5.96 3.94
CA SER A 131 2.13 -5.56 5.33
C SER A 131 1.01 -4.72 5.95
N ALA A 132 0.61 -3.63 5.30
CA ALA A 132 -0.46 -2.76 5.77
C ALA A 132 -1.81 -3.48 5.88
N SER A 133 -2.12 -4.38 4.92
CA SER A 133 -3.28 -5.27 5.00
C SER A 133 -3.27 -6.11 6.28
N LEU A 134 -2.13 -6.73 6.61
CA LEU A 134 -1.98 -7.55 7.82
C LEU A 134 -2.01 -6.69 9.10
N GLU A 135 -1.43 -5.49 9.08
CA GLU A 135 -1.45 -4.56 10.21
C GLU A 135 -2.87 -4.08 10.52
N VAL A 136 -3.61 -3.62 9.52
CA VAL A 136 -5.00 -3.17 9.68
C VAL A 136 -5.91 -4.32 10.08
N LEU A 137 -5.72 -5.50 9.49
CA LEU A 137 -6.41 -6.73 9.87
C LEU A 137 -6.22 -7.03 11.36
N THR A 138 -4.97 -6.96 11.83
CA THR A 138 -4.63 -7.19 13.25
C THR A 138 -5.27 -6.12 14.13
N GLY A 139 -5.23 -4.86 13.73
CA GLY A 139 -5.88 -3.77 14.47
C GLY A 139 -7.38 -3.98 14.60
N LEU A 140 -8.06 -4.36 13.51
CA LEU A 140 -9.49 -4.66 13.53
C LEU A 140 -9.82 -5.87 14.42
N MET A 141 -9.03 -6.92 14.33
CA MET A 141 -9.15 -8.10 15.16
C MET A 141 -9.03 -7.76 16.65
N LEU A 142 -8.04 -6.96 17.06
CA LEU A 142 -7.85 -6.52 18.42
C LEU A 142 -9.00 -5.62 18.89
N LYS A 143 -9.40 -4.64 18.07
CA LYS A 143 -10.54 -3.77 18.37
C LYS A 143 -11.79 -4.56 18.68
N ASP A 144 -12.14 -5.53 17.85
CA ASP A 144 -13.35 -6.36 18.00
C ASP A 144 -13.24 -7.34 19.18
N THR A 145 -12.08 -8.00 19.32
CA THR A 145 -11.85 -9.02 20.35
C THR A 145 -11.86 -8.45 21.77
N PHE A 146 -11.25 -7.26 21.95
CA PHE A 146 -11.14 -6.62 23.28
C PHE A 146 -12.19 -5.54 23.53
N GLY A 147 -13.08 -5.27 22.56
CA GLY A 147 -14.16 -4.30 22.69
C GLY A 147 -13.68 -2.85 22.75
N PHE A 148 -12.63 -2.47 22.04
CA PHE A 148 -12.12 -1.09 21.99
C PHE A 148 -12.98 -0.24 21.05
N GLU A 149 -14.19 0.07 21.48
CA GLU A 149 -15.20 0.76 20.64
C GLU A 149 -14.86 2.22 20.33
N ASP A 150 -14.00 2.84 21.15
CA ASP A 150 -13.52 4.21 20.98
C ASP A 150 -12.57 4.37 19.78
N LEU A 151 -11.96 3.28 19.29
CA LEU A 151 -11.09 3.31 18.13
C LEU A 151 -11.89 3.38 16.81
N SER A 152 -11.62 4.38 16.01
CA SER A 152 -12.10 4.44 14.62
C SER A 152 -11.21 3.62 13.66
N MET A 153 -11.67 3.40 12.42
CA MET A 153 -10.85 2.77 11.38
C MET A 153 -9.62 3.62 11.02
N ILE A 154 -9.72 4.96 11.14
CA ILE A 154 -8.57 5.86 10.96
C ILE A 154 -7.55 5.65 12.06
N ASP A 155 -7.98 5.44 13.32
CA ASP A 155 -7.07 5.12 14.42
C ASP A 155 -6.33 3.81 14.17
N LEU A 156 -7.00 2.79 13.61
CA LEU A 156 -6.37 1.53 13.24
C LEU A 156 -5.31 1.72 12.14
N ALA A 157 -5.57 2.58 11.16
CA ALA A 157 -4.57 2.94 10.15
C ALA A 157 -3.35 3.63 10.77
N LEU A 158 -3.56 4.58 11.69
CA LEU A 158 -2.50 5.28 12.41
C LEU A 158 -1.70 4.35 13.34
N ILE A 159 -2.35 3.37 13.96
CA ILE A 159 -1.68 2.35 14.78
C ILE A 159 -0.83 1.44 13.90
N GLY A 160 -1.34 1.00 12.74
CA GLY A 160 -0.59 0.20 11.77
C GLY A 160 0.65 0.94 11.28
N GLN A 161 0.52 2.20 10.85
CA GLN A 161 1.66 3.04 10.46
C GLN A 161 2.68 3.22 11.60
N TYR A 162 2.20 3.44 12.82
CA TYR A 162 3.09 3.58 13.98
C TYR A 162 3.89 2.29 14.23
N SER A 163 3.24 1.13 14.08
CA SER A 163 3.89 -0.19 14.14
C SER A 163 4.94 -0.35 13.04
N GLU A 164 4.61 -0.05 11.80
CA GLU A 164 5.54 -0.16 10.66
C GLU A 164 6.79 0.70 10.90
N ASN A 165 6.61 1.95 11.32
CA ASN A 165 7.70 2.89 11.50
C ASN A 165 8.58 2.58 12.72
N ASN A 166 8.00 2.16 13.86
CA ASN A 166 8.71 2.09 15.14
C ASN A 166 9.07 0.66 15.57
N PHE A 167 8.34 -0.34 15.06
CA PHE A 167 8.59 -1.75 15.39
C PHE A 167 9.30 -2.48 14.24
N ASN A 168 8.85 -2.26 13.00
CA ASN A 168 9.41 -2.89 11.80
C ASN A 168 10.55 -2.07 11.15
N GLY A 169 10.62 -0.75 11.43
CA GLY A 169 11.72 0.13 10.99
C GLY A 169 11.60 0.65 9.54
N CYS A 170 10.44 0.53 8.93
CA CYS A 170 10.14 1.13 7.63
C CYS A 170 9.44 2.47 7.83
N ASN A 171 10.07 3.59 7.47
CA ASN A 171 9.53 4.94 7.66
C ASN A 171 8.50 5.30 6.58
N CYS A 172 7.41 4.52 6.49
CA CYS A 172 6.34 4.75 5.51
C CYS A 172 5.44 5.94 5.86
N GLY A 173 4.70 6.46 4.86
CA GLY A 173 3.56 7.34 5.05
C GLY A 173 2.31 6.56 5.49
N ILE A 174 1.14 7.25 5.47
CA ILE A 174 -0.12 6.66 5.98
C ILE A 174 -0.94 5.96 4.89
N MET A 175 -0.64 6.19 3.63
CA MET A 175 -1.47 5.81 2.48
C MET A 175 -1.95 4.36 2.53
N ASP A 176 -1.03 3.44 2.78
CA ASP A 176 -1.27 2.00 2.66
C ASP A 176 -2.25 1.49 3.70
N GLN A 177 -2.02 1.84 4.97
CA GLN A 177 -2.90 1.48 6.06
C GLN A 177 -4.24 2.20 5.97
N PHE A 178 -4.23 3.48 5.52
CA PHE A 178 -5.47 4.24 5.34
C PHE A 178 -6.35 3.62 4.25
N ALA A 179 -5.78 3.26 3.10
CA ALA A 179 -6.51 2.62 2.02
C ALA A 179 -7.08 1.25 2.41
N SER A 180 -6.30 0.44 3.15
CA SER A 180 -6.75 -0.86 3.66
C SER A 180 -7.88 -0.71 4.69
N ALA A 181 -7.81 0.27 5.58
CA ALA A 181 -8.81 0.51 6.61
C ALA A 181 -10.10 1.13 6.06
N MET A 182 -9.98 2.14 5.19
CA MET A 182 -11.05 3.04 4.78
C MET A 182 -11.57 2.80 3.37
N GLY A 183 -11.12 1.75 2.68
CA GLY A 183 -11.56 1.43 1.32
C GLY A 183 -13.08 1.38 1.18
N LYS A 184 -13.59 1.76 0.02
CA LYS A 184 -15.00 1.70 -0.33
C LYS A 184 -15.13 1.16 -1.74
N LYS A 185 -15.99 0.17 -1.92
CA LYS A 185 -16.25 -0.45 -3.22
C LYS A 185 -16.51 0.61 -4.29
N ASP A 186 -15.92 0.41 -5.46
CA ASP A 186 -16.02 1.27 -6.65
C ASP A 186 -15.56 2.73 -6.44
N HIS A 187 -14.80 3.03 -5.37
CA HIS A 187 -14.28 4.36 -5.08
C HIS A 187 -12.79 4.32 -4.78
N ALA A 188 -12.09 5.35 -5.19
CA ALA A 188 -10.77 5.68 -4.66
C ALA A 188 -10.89 6.74 -3.56
N ILE A 189 -9.86 6.82 -2.73
CA ILE A 189 -9.80 7.75 -1.60
C ILE A 189 -8.89 8.92 -1.99
N PHE A 190 -9.45 10.11 -2.16
CA PHE A 190 -8.67 11.33 -2.26
C PHE A 190 -8.34 11.80 -0.86
N LEU A 191 -7.12 11.55 -0.43
CA LEU A 191 -6.64 11.79 0.94
C LEU A 191 -5.59 12.91 0.95
N ASP A 192 -5.84 13.95 1.72
CA ASP A 192 -4.84 14.90 2.19
C ASP A 192 -4.09 14.28 3.39
N THR A 193 -2.86 13.89 3.19
CA THR A 193 -2.08 13.16 4.22
C THR A 193 -1.58 14.06 5.34
N ASN A 194 -1.62 15.37 5.16
CA ASN A 194 -1.24 16.34 6.18
C ASN A 194 -2.35 16.53 7.23
N THR A 195 -3.61 16.52 6.79
CA THR A 195 -4.77 16.77 7.66
C THR A 195 -5.62 15.54 7.94
N LEU A 196 -5.40 14.44 7.22
CA LEU A 196 -6.22 13.23 7.17
C LEU A 196 -7.66 13.49 6.70
N LYS A 197 -7.93 14.63 6.09
CA LYS A 197 -9.20 14.85 5.40
C LYS A 197 -9.23 14.05 4.12
N TYR A 198 -10.34 13.39 3.87
CA TYR A 198 -10.49 12.53 2.71
C TYR A 198 -11.88 12.65 2.10
N GLU A 199 -11.96 12.30 0.83
CA GLU A 199 -13.20 12.19 0.08
C GLU A 199 -13.18 10.90 -0.74
N TYR A 200 -14.34 10.27 -0.88
CA TYR A 200 -14.51 9.16 -1.81
C TYR A 200 -14.86 9.69 -3.19
N ALA A 201 -13.99 9.42 -4.16
CA ALA A 201 -14.23 9.70 -5.56
C ALA A 201 -14.64 8.41 -6.28
N PRO A 202 -15.82 8.36 -6.93
CA PRO A 202 -16.19 7.21 -7.74
C PRO A 202 -15.17 6.97 -8.85
N VAL A 203 -14.74 5.74 -9.02
CA VAL A 203 -13.87 5.32 -10.12
C VAL A 203 -14.74 4.68 -11.20
N VAL A 204 -15.33 5.53 -12.03
CA VAL A 204 -16.17 5.10 -13.14
C VAL A 204 -15.29 5.02 -14.40
N LEU A 205 -14.87 3.81 -14.71
CA LEU A 205 -14.07 3.52 -15.90
C LEU A 205 -14.99 2.85 -16.92
N GLU A 206 -15.76 3.66 -17.65
CA GLU A 206 -16.65 3.15 -18.72
C GLU A 206 -15.86 2.32 -19.71
N ASN A 207 -16.19 1.02 -19.83
CA ASN A 207 -15.54 0.07 -20.74
C ASN A 207 -14.02 -0.08 -20.56
N ALA A 208 -13.47 0.19 -19.37
CA ALA A 208 -12.08 -0.04 -19.06
C ALA A 208 -11.90 -0.80 -17.72
N LYS A 209 -10.75 -1.45 -17.57
CA LYS A 209 -10.36 -2.23 -16.40
C LYS A 209 -9.06 -1.73 -15.82
N ILE A 210 -8.88 -1.93 -14.52
CA ILE A 210 -7.60 -1.77 -13.85
C ILE A 210 -6.84 -3.09 -13.99
N VAL A 211 -5.67 -3.02 -14.61
CA VAL A 211 -4.77 -4.16 -14.76
C VAL A 211 -3.48 -3.87 -14.02
N ILE A 212 -3.13 -4.72 -13.06
CA ILE A 212 -1.88 -4.67 -12.32
C ILE A 212 -0.94 -5.70 -12.93
N ILE A 213 0.31 -5.30 -13.17
CA ILE A 213 1.35 -6.21 -13.65
C ILE A 213 2.44 -6.30 -12.58
N ASN A 214 2.65 -7.47 -12.03
CA ASN A 214 3.76 -7.77 -11.14
C ASN A 214 4.99 -8.16 -11.97
N SER A 215 6.02 -7.33 -11.93
CA SER A 215 7.27 -7.56 -12.66
C SER A 215 8.05 -8.79 -12.17
N LYS A 216 7.76 -9.29 -10.97
CA LYS A 216 8.50 -10.36 -10.27
C LYS A 216 9.96 -9.98 -9.96
N VAL A 217 10.28 -8.69 -10.04
CA VAL A 217 11.58 -8.16 -9.66
C VAL A 217 11.53 -7.65 -8.24
N LYS A 218 12.51 -8.10 -7.43
CA LYS A 218 12.73 -7.65 -6.06
C LYS A 218 14.18 -7.23 -5.93
N HIS A 219 14.39 -6.00 -5.47
CA HIS A 219 15.71 -5.53 -5.10
C HIS A 219 15.92 -5.72 -3.61
N SER A 220 17.09 -6.25 -3.22
CA SER A 220 17.44 -6.57 -1.82
C SER A 220 17.58 -5.34 -0.90
N LEU A 221 17.58 -4.13 -1.46
CA LEU A 221 17.81 -2.87 -0.74
C LEU A 221 16.60 -1.91 -0.82
N VAL A 222 15.39 -2.42 -1.07
CA VAL A 222 14.18 -1.57 -1.24
C VAL A 222 13.96 -0.68 -0.02
N ASP A 223 14.00 -1.24 1.19
CA ASP A 223 13.71 -0.50 2.43
C ASP A 223 14.73 0.62 2.68
N SER A 224 16.03 0.36 2.41
CA SER A 224 17.06 1.39 2.56
C SER A 224 16.90 2.50 1.52
N ALA A 225 16.66 2.14 0.25
CA ALA A 225 16.47 3.10 -0.82
C ALA A 225 15.20 3.97 -0.63
N TYR A 226 14.12 3.37 -0.10
CA TYR A 226 12.92 4.09 0.29
C TYR A 226 13.20 5.13 1.38
N ASN A 227 13.90 4.73 2.45
CA ASN A 227 14.29 5.63 3.53
C ASN A 227 15.23 6.74 3.04
N ASP A 228 16.12 6.46 2.08
CA ASP A 228 16.98 7.47 1.47
C ASP A 228 16.15 8.54 0.74
N ARG A 229 15.14 8.15 -0.04
CA ARG A 229 14.24 9.09 -0.72
C ARG A 229 13.52 10.01 0.26
N ARG A 230 13.06 9.45 1.39
CA ARG A 230 12.45 10.23 2.46
C ARG A 230 13.44 11.23 3.06
N ASN A 231 14.64 10.80 3.39
CA ASN A 231 15.69 11.68 3.95
C ASN A 231 16.10 12.80 2.98
N GLU A 232 16.16 12.51 1.67
CA GLU A 232 16.43 13.49 0.62
C GLU A 232 15.35 14.56 0.60
N CYS A 233 14.06 14.19 0.68
CA CYS A 233 12.93 15.11 0.75
C CYS A 233 12.92 15.94 2.04
N GLU A 234 13.14 15.31 3.20
CA GLU A 234 13.20 16.00 4.49
C GLU A 234 14.35 17.04 4.54
N THR A 235 15.48 16.72 3.91
CA THR A 235 16.60 17.65 3.81
C THR A 235 16.27 18.81 2.87
N ALA A 236 15.65 18.54 1.71
CA ALA A 236 15.20 19.58 0.79
C ALA A 236 14.17 20.51 1.46
N LEU A 237 13.23 19.95 2.23
CA LEU A 237 12.27 20.75 3.00
C LEU A 237 12.96 21.71 3.97
N LYS A 238 13.95 21.23 4.74
CA LYS A 238 14.73 22.09 5.67
C LYS A 238 15.49 23.20 4.96
N GLU A 239 15.95 22.96 3.73
CA GLU A 239 16.61 23.99 2.91
C GLU A 239 15.59 25.03 2.42
N LEU A 240 14.41 24.62 1.96
CA LEU A 240 13.33 25.51 1.54
C LEU A 240 12.77 26.35 2.70
N GLN A 241 12.64 25.77 3.88
CA GLN A 241 12.16 26.48 5.09
C GLN A 241 13.05 27.66 5.53
N LYS A 242 14.24 27.80 4.96
CA LYS A 242 15.09 28.99 5.20
C LYS A 242 14.65 30.23 4.40
N VAL A 243 13.83 30.00 3.35
CA VAL A 243 13.42 31.07 2.41
C VAL A 243 11.89 31.15 2.22
N THR A 244 11.14 30.22 2.79
CA THR A 244 9.67 30.21 2.72
C THR A 244 9.08 29.58 3.98
N ASP A 245 7.85 29.97 4.33
CA ASP A 245 7.13 29.51 5.53
C ASP A 245 6.23 28.29 5.23
N ILE A 246 6.83 27.23 4.68
CA ILE A 246 6.15 25.96 4.45
C ILE A 246 6.40 24.97 5.59
N LYS A 247 5.44 24.10 5.86
CA LYS A 247 5.57 23.02 6.85
C LYS A 247 5.93 21.69 6.20
N THR A 248 5.42 21.46 4.99
CA THR A 248 5.64 20.27 4.19
C THR A 248 5.92 20.64 2.73
N LEU A 249 6.47 19.71 1.94
CA LEU A 249 6.63 19.94 0.49
C LEU A 249 5.27 20.03 -0.22
N GLY A 250 4.24 19.37 0.32
CA GLY A 250 2.87 19.45 -0.19
C GLY A 250 2.22 20.82 -0.10
N ASP A 251 2.77 21.73 0.71
CA ASP A 251 2.28 23.13 0.81
C ASP A 251 2.66 23.97 -0.41
N LEU A 252 3.63 23.54 -1.23
CA LEU A 252 4.07 24.28 -2.40
C LEU A 252 3.19 23.98 -3.63
N THR A 253 2.94 25.04 -4.40
CA THR A 253 2.50 24.94 -5.79
C THR A 253 3.71 24.75 -6.71
N GLU A 254 3.48 24.36 -7.97
CA GLU A 254 4.53 24.26 -8.98
C GLU A 254 5.28 25.60 -9.14
N ASP A 255 4.55 26.71 -9.25
CA ASP A 255 5.15 28.07 -9.34
C ASP A 255 5.96 28.43 -8.08
N GLY A 256 5.44 28.07 -6.90
CA GLY A 256 6.15 28.27 -5.64
C GLY A 256 7.45 27.47 -5.58
N PHE A 257 7.45 26.23 -6.06
CA PHE A 257 8.66 25.44 -6.15
C PHE A 257 9.69 26.08 -7.12
N GLU A 258 9.26 26.47 -8.32
CA GLU A 258 10.15 27.11 -9.31
C GLU A 258 10.76 28.41 -8.76
N GLN A 259 10.01 29.17 -7.95
CA GLN A 259 10.51 30.39 -7.31
C GLN A 259 11.62 30.12 -6.27
N TYR A 260 11.52 29.02 -5.50
CA TYR A 260 12.39 28.78 -4.34
C TYR A 260 13.38 27.63 -4.52
N LYS A 261 13.32 26.86 -5.62
CA LYS A 261 14.12 25.63 -5.82
C LYS A 261 15.62 25.83 -5.65
N ASP A 262 16.16 27.02 -5.96
CA ASP A 262 17.60 27.32 -5.85
C ASP A 262 18.10 27.39 -4.40
N ALA A 263 17.18 27.39 -3.42
CA ALA A 263 17.54 27.25 -2.02
C ALA A 263 18.03 25.81 -1.71
N ILE A 264 17.56 24.82 -2.47
CA ILE A 264 18.02 23.43 -2.38
C ILE A 264 19.35 23.35 -3.15
N LYS A 265 20.45 23.09 -2.45
CA LYS A 265 21.80 23.17 -3.04
C LYS A 265 22.19 21.92 -3.84
N ASP A 266 21.66 20.78 -3.48
CA ASP A 266 21.93 19.50 -4.14
C ASP A 266 20.95 19.28 -5.29
N PRO A 267 21.43 19.09 -6.55
CA PRO A 267 20.56 18.83 -7.68
C PRO A 267 19.70 17.58 -7.55
N VAL A 268 20.19 16.55 -6.85
CA VAL A 268 19.43 15.33 -6.59
C VAL A 268 18.24 15.65 -5.70
N ARG A 269 18.47 16.36 -4.59
CA ARG A 269 17.37 16.77 -3.70
C ARG A 269 16.39 17.73 -4.36
N GLN A 270 16.84 18.58 -5.30
CA GLN A 270 15.95 19.41 -6.11
C GLN A 270 14.98 18.55 -6.93
N LYS A 271 15.49 17.47 -7.58
CA LYS A 271 14.66 16.52 -8.33
C LYS A 271 13.63 15.83 -7.42
N ARG A 272 14.03 15.39 -6.22
CA ARG A 272 13.11 14.74 -5.26
C ARG A 272 11.99 15.69 -4.84
N ALA A 273 12.34 16.90 -4.44
CA ALA A 273 11.37 17.94 -4.07
C ALA A 273 10.45 18.30 -5.24
N LYS A 274 11.02 18.45 -6.46
CA LYS A 274 10.26 18.69 -7.68
C LYS A 274 9.22 17.60 -7.89
N HIS A 275 9.65 16.32 -7.89
CA HIS A 275 8.69 15.21 -8.02
C HIS A 275 7.54 15.36 -7.03
N THR A 276 7.85 15.53 -5.74
CA THR A 276 6.84 15.60 -4.67
C THR A 276 5.83 16.72 -4.90
N VAL A 277 6.30 17.94 -5.20
CA VAL A 277 5.41 19.09 -5.43
C VAL A 277 4.55 18.89 -6.68
N TYR A 278 5.16 18.46 -7.77
CA TYR A 278 4.46 18.28 -9.04
C TYR A 278 3.52 17.07 -8.99
N GLU A 279 3.89 16.00 -8.28
CA GLU A 279 3.02 14.83 -8.12
C GLU A 279 1.80 15.15 -7.28
N ASN A 280 1.96 15.95 -6.22
CA ASN A 280 0.84 16.45 -5.44
C ASN A 280 -0.15 17.22 -6.32
N GLN A 281 0.32 18.14 -7.17
CA GLN A 281 -0.52 18.90 -8.09
C GLN A 281 -1.13 18.00 -9.18
N ARG A 282 -0.40 17.00 -9.70
CA ARG A 282 -0.93 15.99 -10.64
C ARG A 282 -2.07 15.21 -10.04
N THR A 283 -1.92 14.80 -8.77
CA THR A 283 -2.95 14.04 -8.05
C THR A 283 -4.25 14.82 -7.94
N ILE A 284 -4.19 16.10 -7.56
CA ILE A 284 -5.36 16.98 -7.49
C ILE A 284 -6.04 17.08 -8.86
N ARG A 285 -5.25 17.34 -9.93
CA ARG A 285 -5.77 17.42 -11.31
C ARG A 285 -6.35 16.09 -11.79
N ALA A 286 -5.77 14.97 -11.39
CA ALA A 286 -6.24 13.65 -11.78
C ALA A 286 -7.61 13.32 -11.17
N VAL A 287 -7.82 13.67 -9.90
CA VAL A 287 -9.13 13.52 -9.24
C VAL A 287 -10.17 14.37 -9.93
N GLU A 288 -9.84 15.61 -10.27
CA GLU A 288 -10.73 16.52 -11.01
C GLU A 288 -11.08 15.99 -12.42
N ALA A 289 -10.09 15.41 -13.12
CA ALA A 289 -10.31 14.76 -14.41
C ALA A 289 -11.34 13.62 -14.31
N LEU A 290 -11.21 12.73 -13.30
CA LEU A 290 -12.18 11.65 -13.10
C LEU A 290 -13.57 12.17 -12.71
N ARG A 291 -13.67 13.21 -11.88
CA ARG A 291 -14.95 13.84 -11.53
C ARG A 291 -15.68 14.40 -12.74
N ASN A 292 -14.93 14.84 -13.74
CA ASN A 292 -15.46 15.38 -14.99
C ASN A 292 -15.56 14.30 -16.10
N ASN A 293 -15.39 13.02 -15.79
CA ASN A 293 -15.38 11.89 -16.73
C ASN A 293 -14.30 12.02 -17.84
N ASP A 294 -13.24 12.81 -17.59
CA ASP A 294 -12.10 12.93 -18.50
C ASP A 294 -11.05 11.85 -18.21
N VAL A 295 -11.41 10.61 -18.53
CA VAL A 295 -10.55 9.44 -18.31
C VAL A 295 -9.27 9.54 -19.16
N LYS A 296 -9.32 10.23 -20.31
CA LYS A 296 -8.14 10.45 -21.16
C LYS A 296 -7.12 11.34 -20.47
N LEU A 297 -7.54 12.47 -19.90
CA LEU A 297 -6.66 13.35 -19.12
C LEU A 297 -6.11 12.62 -17.89
N PHE A 298 -6.94 11.83 -17.22
CA PHE A 298 -6.50 11.00 -16.11
C PHE A 298 -5.34 10.08 -16.51
N GLY A 299 -5.46 9.35 -17.62
CA GLY A 299 -4.40 8.50 -18.14
C GLY A 299 -3.12 9.26 -18.51
N GLN A 300 -3.24 10.45 -19.11
CA GLN A 300 -2.09 11.31 -19.40
C GLN A 300 -1.35 11.74 -18.11
N LEU A 301 -2.09 12.04 -17.06
CA LEU A 301 -1.51 12.38 -15.74
C LEU A 301 -0.83 11.17 -15.08
N MET A 302 -1.38 9.97 -15.23
CA MET A 302 -0.72 8.72 -14.81
C MET A 302 0.62 8.54 -15.53
N ASN A 303 0.65 8.73 -16.85
CA ASN A 303 1.88 8.61 -17.64
C ASN A 303 2.92 9.65 -17.22
N ALA A 304 2.51 10.91 -17.03
CA ALA A 304 3.40 11.97 -16.52
C ALA A 304 3.92 11.69 -15.10
N SER A 305 3.12 11.02 -14.26
CA SER A 305 3.56 10.55 -12.94
C SER A 305 4.69 9.51 -13.08
N HIS A 306 4.57 8.56 -14.01
CA HIS A 306 5.63 7.57 -14.24
C HIS A 306 6.93 8.22 -14.68
N GLU A 307 6.89 9.14 -15.64
CA GLU A 307 8.06 9.88 -16.10
C GLU A 307 8.77 10.59 -14.93
N SER A 308 8.01 11.23 -14.04
CA SER A 308 8.56 11.89 -12.86
C SER A 308 9.16 10.90 -11.85
N LEU A 309 8.52 9.73 -11.65
CA LEU A 309 9.05 8.66 -10.80
C LEU A 309 10.34 8.04 -11.37
N ARG A 310 10.42 7.95 -12.69
CA ARG A 310 11.59 7.42 -13.41
C ARG A 310 12.78 8.38 -13.38
N TYR A 311 12.58 9.67 -13.67
CA TYR A 311 13.66 10.62 -13.92
C TYR A 311 13.91 11.64 -12.80
N ASP A 312 12.87 12.06 -12.09
CA ASP A 312 12.99 13.02 -10.99
C ASP A 312 13.14 12.30 -9.64
N TYR A 313 12.38 11.23 -9.41
CA TYR A 313 12.42 10.51 -8.13
C TYR A 313 13.36 9.30 -8.15
N GLU A 314 13.60 8.73 -9.32
CA GLU A 314 14.51 7.60 -9.56
C GLU A 314 14.18 6.36 -8.70
N VAL A 315 12.88 5.97 -8.71
CA VAL A 315 12.35 4.79 -8.03
C VAL A 315 11.88 3.70 -9.01
N SER A 316 12.06 3.90 -10.31
CA SER A 316 11.81 2.86 -11.30
C SER A 316 13.04 1.95 -11.48
N CYS A 317 12.87 0.92 -12.27
CA CYS A 317 13.95 0.04 -12.74
C CYS A 317 13.67 -0.38 -14.19
N GLU A 318 14.66 -0.96 -14.84
CA GLU A 318 14.59 -1.31 -16.27
C GLU A 318 13.39 -2.20 -16.59
N GLU A 319 13.10 -3.19 -15.75
CA GLU A 319 11.99 -4.13 -15.95
C GLU A 319 10.62 -3.46 -15.83
N ILE A 320 10.48 -2.51 -14.89
CA ILE A 320 9.27 -1.69 -14.75
C ILE A 320 9.11 -0.76 -15.96
N ASP A 321 10.19 -0.11 -16.37
CA ASP A 321 10.18 0.79 -17.51
C ASP A 321 9.79 0.05 -18.80
N ILE A 322 10.29 -1.18 -19.01
CA ILE A 322 9.88 -2.04 -20.12
C ILE A 322 8.36 -2.29 -20.09
N LEU A 323 7.79 -2.64 -18.93
CA LEU A 323 6.35 -2.88 -18.79
C LEU A 323 5.54 -1.64 -19.10
N VAL A 324 5.93 -0.49 -18.57
CA VAL A 324 5.19 0.77 -18.75
C VAL A 324 5.34 1.28 -20.19
N ASP A 325 6.53 1.24 -20.78
CA ASP A 325 6.78 1.66 -22.17
C ASP A 325 5.94 0.81 -23.15
N LEU A 326 5.88 -0.52 -22.93
CA LEU A 326 5.04 -1.42 -23.74
C LEU A 326 3.55 -1.12 -23.55
N ALA A 327 3.12 -0.89 -22.30
CA ALA A 327 1.72 -0.59 -22.00
C ALA A 327 1.30 0.74 -22.64
N GLN A 328 2.07 1.80 -22.47
CA GLN A 328 1.75 3.14 -23.00
C GLN A 328 1.75 3.19 -24.54
N ALA A 329 2.54 2.34 -25.19
CA ALA A 329 2.58 2.24 -26.65
C ALA A 329 1.42 1.43 -27.24
N MET A 330 0.67 0.67 -26.42
CA MET A 330 -0.36 -0.23 -26.91
C MET A 330 -1.71 0.51 -27.09
N PRO A 331 -2.35 0.43 -28.27
CA PRO A 331 -3.69 0.95 -28.47
C PRO A 331 -4.71 0.33 -27.49
N GLY A 332 -5.58 1.17 -26.92
CA GLY A 332 -6.56 0.76 -25.90
C GLY A 332 -6.03 0.84 -24.47
N VAL A 333 -4.77 1.25 -24.25
CA VAL A 333 -4.26 1.62 -22.95
C VAL A 333 -4.43 3.12 -22.74
N ILE A 334 -5.16 3.48 -21.70
CA ILE A 334 -5.49 4.88 -21.35
C ILE A 334 -4.34 5.53 -20.59
N GLY A 335 -3.72 4.78 -19.67
CA GLY A 335 -2.57 5.22 -18.91
C GLY A 335 -1.91 4.05 -18.18
N SER A 336 -0.60 4.16 -17.91
CA SER A 336 0.18 3.15 -17.21
C SER A 336 1.33 3.77 -16.44
N ARG A 337 1.57 3.26 -15.22
CA ARG A 337 2.64 3.75 -14.34
C ARG A 337 3.06 2.69 -13.31
N ILE A 338 4.25 2.88 -12.74
CA ILE A 338 4.65 2.16 -11.53
C ILE A 338 3.73 2.52 -10.36
N THR A 339 3.45 1.60 -9.46
CA THR A 339 2.63 1.84 -8.26
C THR A 339 3.32 1.31 -7.01
N GLY A 340 3.12 1.99 -5.87
CA GLY A 340 3.75 1.68 -4.58
C GLY A 340 5.14 2.27 -4.41
N GLY A 341 5.93 1.72 -3.51
CA GLY A 341 7.26 2.26 -3.14
C GLY A 341 8.33 2.23 -4.24
N GLY A 342 8.10 1.52 -5.34
CA GLY A 342 9.04 1.42 -6.46
C GLY A 342 10.15 0.39 -6.25
N PHE A 343 11.25 0.58 -6.98
CA PHE A 343 12.42 -0.32 -7.00
C PHE A 343 12.06 -1.75 -7.45
N GLY A 344 11.14 -1.90 -8.39
CA GLY A 344 10.51 -3.13 -8.84
C GLY A 344 9.03 -3.18 -8.45
N GLY A 345 8.50 -4.35 -8.15
CA GLY A 345 7.09 -4.53 -7.75
C GLY A 345 6.13 -4.47 -8.93
N CYS A 346 5.10 -3.62 -8.84
CA CYS A 346 4.01 -3.60 -9.80
C CYS A 346 3.89 -2.30 -10.61
N THR A 347 3.26 -2.43 -11.77
CA THR A 347 2.64 -1.31 -12.51
C THR A 347 1.12 -1.38 -12.38
N VAL A 348 0.47 -0.24 -12.56
CA VAL A 348 -0.99 -0.12 -12.71
C VAL A 348 -1.30 0.48 -14.06
N SER A 349 -2.20 -0.14 -14.80
CA SER A 349 -2.66 0.32 -16.12
C SER A 349 -4.18 0.40 -16.16
N ILE A 350 -4.70 1.42 -16.85
CA ILE A 350 -6.11 1.51 -17.22
C ILE A 350 -6.21 1.06 -18.66
N VAL A 351 -6.93 -0.02 -18.91
CA VAL A 351 -6.99 -0.70 -20.21
C VAL A 351 -8.44 -0.85 -20.66
N GLU A 352 -8.75 -0.48 -21.89
CA GLU A 352 -10.08 -0.71 -22.49
C GLU A 352 -10.45 -2.19 -22.41
N GLU A 353 -11.69 -2.50 -21.97
CA GLU A 353 -12.13 -3.87 -21.67
C GLU A 353 -11.91 -4.84 -22.84
N GLY A 354 -12.21 -4.40 -24.06
CA GLY A 354 -11.99 -5.21 -25.27
C GLY A 354 -10.52 -5.46 -25.63
N THR A 355 -9.59 -4.80 -24.97
CA THR A 355 -8.15 -4.90 -25.21
C THR A 355 -7.42 -5.73 -24.15
N VAL A 356 -8.05 -6.03 -23.04
CA VAL A 356 -7.40 -6.65 -21.85
C VAL A 356 -6.70 -7.98 -22.19
N ASP A 357 -7.37 -8.89 -22.89
CA ASP A 357 -6.78 -10.21 -23.20
C ASP A 357 -5.53 -10.05 -24.10
N LYS A 358 -5.63 -9.18 -25.12
CA LYS A 358 -4.51 -8.87 -26.00
C LYS A 358 -3.37 -8.17 -25.25
N PHE A 359 -3.70 -7.26 -24.34
CA PHE A 359 -2.75 -6.59 -23.45
C PHE A 359 -1.93 -7.60 -22.63
N ILE A 360 -2.60 -8.55 -21.99
CA ILE A 360 -1.95 -9.59 -21.17
C ILE A 360 -1.04 -10.47 -22.04
N GLU A 361 -1.52 -10.91 -23.20
CA GLU A 361 -0.77 -11.79 -24.10
C GLU A 361 0.48 -11.11 -24.68
N GLU A 362 0.32 -9.95 -25.32
CA GLU A 362 1.40 -9.27 -26.05
C GLU A 362 2.47 -8.72 -25.09
N ILE A 363 2.05 -8.05 -23.99
CA ILE A 363 2.99 -7.52 -23.02
C ILE A 363 3.69 -8.65 -22.27
N GLY A 364 2.93 -9.70 -21.86
CA GLY A 364 3.49 -10.85 -21.17
C GLY A 364 4.56 -11.58 -21.99
N LYS A 365 4.29 -11.78 -23.30
CA LYS A 365 5.24 -12.38 -24.23
C LYS A 365 6.49 -11.51 -24.39
N THR A 366 6.31 -10.23 -24.73
CA THR A 366 7.42 -9.31 -25.01
C THR A 366 8.29 -9.07 -23.77
N TYR A 367 7.65 -8.94 -22.60
CA TYR A 367 8.37 -8.80 -21.34
C TYR A 367 9.25 -10.02 -21.05
N LYS A 368 8.68 -11.24 -21.19
CA LYS A 368 9.43 -12.48 -20.99
C LYS A 368 10.61 -12.62 -21.95
N GLU A 369 10.45 -12.20 -23.21
CA GLU A 369 11.53 -12.20 -24.21
C GLU A 369 12.66 -11.21 -23.85
N LYS A 370 12.32 -10.03 -23.32
CA LYS A 370 13.29 -9.00 -22.97
C LYS A 370 13.97 -9.23 -21.61
N VAL A 371 13.22 -9.69 -20.61
CA VAL A 371 13.68 -9.78 -19.22
C VAL A 371 14.11 -11.19 -18.81
N GLY A 372 13.65 -12.21 -19.54
CA GLY A 372 14.02 -13.61 -19.31
C GLY A 372 13.12 -14.37 -18.33
N HIS A 373 12.15 -13.73 -17.71
CA HIS A 373 11.13 -14.36 -16.87
C HIS A 373 9.74 -13.74 -17.10
N ALA A 374 8.69 -14.47 -16.71
CA ALA A 374 7.32 -14.01 -16.91
C ALA A 374 6.89 -13.01 -15.83
N ALA A 375 6.15 -11.96 -16.22
CA ALA A 375 5.36 -11.14 -15.33
C ALA A 375 4.04 -11.85 -14.96
N GLU A 376 3.38 -11.39 -13.90
CA GLU A 376 2.03 -11.83 -13.53
C GLU A 376 1.04 -10.68 -13.70
N PHE A 377 -0.14 -11.00 -14.24
CA PHE A 377 -1.18 -10.02 -14.54
C PHE A 377 -2.41 -10.27 -13.66
N TYR A 378 -2.97 -9.18 -13.16
CA TYR A 378 -4.17 -9.19 -12.33
C TYR A 378 -5.16 -8.15 -12.85
N VAL A 379 -6.29 -8.62 -13.37
CA VAL A 379 -7.45 -7.74 -13.61
C VAL A 379 -8.16 -7.61 -12.28
N VAL A 380 -8.25 -6.40 -11.75
CA VAL A 380 -8.70 -6.17 -10.38
C VAL A 380 -9.95 -5.31 -10.32
N ASP A 381 -10.76 -5.56 -9.29
CA ASP A 381 -11.89 -4.74 -8.91
C ASP A 381 -11.57 -3.98 -7.62
N ILE A 382 -12.24 -2.83 -7.46
CA ILE A 382 -12.14 -2.00 -6.26
C ILE A 382 -13.09 -2.56 -5.19
N GLY A 383 -12.54 -2.90 -4.04
CA GLY A 383 -13.24 -3.49 -2.92
C GLY A 383 -13.51 -2.53 -1.77
N ASP A 384 -14.15 -3.07 -0.72
CA ASP A 384 -14.31 -2.39 0.57
C ASP A 384 -13.04 -2.50 1.41
N GLY A 385 -12.93 -1.63 2.40
CA GLY A 385 -11.90 -1.68 3.45
C GLY A 385 -12.04 -2.90 4.38
N ALA A 386 -11.23 -2.90 5.42
CA ALA A 386 -11.18 -3.98 6.40
C ALA A 386 -12.53 -4.18 7.10
N LYS A 387 -12.91 -5.45 7.34
CA LYS A 387 -14.22 -5.82 7.88
C LYS A 387 -14.19 -7.16 8.61
N ILE A 388 -15.14 -7.33 9.53
CA ILE A 388 -15.53 -8.62 10.11
C ILE A 388 -16.34 -9.36 9.05
N VAL A 389 -16.14 -10.67 8.91
CA VAL A 389 -16.70 -11.47 7.81
C VAL A 389 -17.53 -12.64 8.33
#